data_1e8c6a5aef346ecbd421a9237d2a30f2
#
_entry.id   1e8c6a5aef346ecbd421a9237d2a30f2
#
_cell.length_a   1.000
_cell.length_b   1.000
_cell.length_c   1.000
_cell.angle_alpha   90.00
_cell.angle_beta   90.00
_cell.angle_gamma   90.00
#
_symmetry.space_group_name_H-M   'P 1'
#
loop_
_entity.id
_entity.type
_entity.pdbx_description
1 polymer ?
#
loop_
_entity_poly.entity_id
_entity_poly.type
_entity_poly.pdbx_seq_one_letter_code
_entity_poly.pdbx_strand_id
1 'polypeptide(L)'
;MRNLNIAIRSLFKKGRHNVMKIISLSVGLSVALVMIAKIYFEQSYDTFYPDADRIYRIYENYSMNGKEEDYYQVSGAVAPAMRSEIPGVEDATRLTYIGGDNTLFTTPDKQRYSARYIMMADSNVFDIFPVPILSGNPKVVLAKPWYAMISRSLAEKMGGIEKVEGLTIIPDENPGLEVTIGGVFEDLPQNASLRYDMLVAMSGMDPESLNNWLGNDRYAGYVRLSPGVTPDSLTPAIHDMTLRHHDQEALRKSGYELTYTLRPLLDLHSKAGEVKNMVMMLGILAFALLFTAIMNYILITISSIVNRTKEVAVHKSYGASETNIHSMVLSETLVHMVCSIMVSIFLIFLCRDIIYDLLDVSVETLLLSKGALVLLGVCVIVFLVTGLVPGCLFARI
;
A
#
# COMPACT_ATOMS: atom_id res chain seq x y z
N MET A 1 19.38 24.36 -27.78
CA MET A 1 20.66 24.40 -27.04
C MET A 1 21.08 25.81 -26.61
N ARG A 2 21.01 26.86 -27.46
CA ARG A 2 21.42 28.23 -27.09
C ARG A 2 20.64 28.82 -25.90
N ASN A 3 19.34 28.62 -25.82
CA ASN A 3 18.50 29.12 -24.73
C ASN A 3 18.78 28.43 -23.38
N LEU A 4 19.11 27.14 -23.41
CA LEU A 4 19.46 26.37 -22.20
C LEU A 4 20.80 26.84 -21.58
N ASN A 5 21.81 27.08 -22.42
CA ASN A 5 23.08 27.62 -21.95
C ASN A 5 22.94 29.05 -21.36
N ILE A 6 22.06 29.86 -21.94
CA ILE A 6 21.72 31.17 -21.39
C ILE A 6 21.00 31.04 -20.05
N ALA A 7 20.07 30.07 -19.93
CA ALA A 7 19.33 29.78 -18.70
C ALA A 7 20.26 29.34 -17.57
N ILE A 8 21.20 28.41 -17.84
CA ILE A 8 22.19 27.95 -16.84
C ILE A 8 23.07 29.12 -16.35
N ARG A 9 23.56 29.93 -17.28
CA ARG A 9 24.36 31.13 -16.91
C ARG A 9 23.52 32.16 -16.12
N SER A 10 22.21 32.18 -16.33
CA SER A 10 21.31 33.09 -15.61
C SER A 10 21.15 32.76 -14.13
N LEU A 11 21.38 31.50 -13.71
CA LEU A 11 21.29 31.07 -12.30
C LEU A 11 22.16 31.92 -11.36
N PHE A 12 23.34 32.30 -11.83
CA PHE A 12 24.33 33.03 -11.02
C PHE A 12 24.25 34.56 -11.15
N LYS A 13 23.30 35.08 -11.95
CA LYS A 13 23.12 36.54 -12.10
C LYS A 13 22.50 37.15 -10.83
N LYS A 14 23.18 38.17 -10.25
CA LYS A 14 22.64 38.97 -9.13
C LYS A 14 21.33 39.67 -9.51
N GLY A 15 20.38 39.77 -8.55
CA GLY A 15 19.10 40.47 -8.74
C GLY A 15 17.96 39.63 -9.31
N ARG A 16 18.19 38.35 -9.64
CA ARG A 16 17.14 37.44 -10.17
C ARG A 16 16.46 36.58 -9.11
N HIS A 17 16.95 36.61 -7.89
CA HIS A 17 16.46 35.81 -6.74
C HIS A 17 16.28 34.31 -7.04
N ASN A 18 17.13 33.75 -7.94
CA ASN A 18 17.01 32.37 -8.42
C ASN A 18 17.14 31.35 -7.28
N VAL A 19 18.06 31.59 -6.34
CA VAL A 19 18.21 30.74 -5.14
C VAL A 19 16.93 30.68 -4.32
N MET A 20 16.29 31.84 -4.10
CA MET A 20 15.00 31.91 -3.39
C MET A 20 13.90 31.11 -4.11
N LYS A 21 13.83 31.25 -5.45
CA LYS A 21 12.87 30.49 -6.30
C LYS A 21 13.08 28.98 -6.15
N ILE A 22 14.34 28.53 -6.24
CA ILE A 22 14.70 27.12 -6.14
C ILE A 22 14.39 26.59 -4.75
N ILE A 23 14.81 27.27 -3.68
CA ILE A 23 14.58 26.84 -2.30
C ILE A 23 13.09 26.76 -2.01
N SER A 24 12.32 27.82 -2.32
CA SER A 24 10.88 27.86 -2.07
C SER A 24 10.14 26.71 -2.78
N LEU A 25 10.49 26.49 -4.05
CA LEU A 25 9.88 25.41 -4.83
C LEU A 25 10.30 24.04 -4.33
N SER A 26 11.59 23.87 -3.95
CA SER A 26 12.11 22.59 -3.46
C SER A 26 11.46 22.14 -2.16
N VAL A 27 11.31 23.04 -1.19
CA VAL A 27 10.70 22.70 0.09
C VAL A 27 9.24 22.32 -0.08
N GLY A 28 8.47 23.13 -0.82
CA GLY A 28 7.06 22.80 -1.08
C GLY A 28 6.90 21.50 -1.88
N LEU A 29 7.75 21.29 -2.88
CA LEU A 29 7.72 20.10 -3.72
C LEU A 29 8.12 18.85 -2.93
N SER A 30 9.16 18.90 -2.09
CA SER A 30 9.60 17.74 -1.30
C SER A 30 8.49 17.22 -0.38
N VAL A 31 7.85 18.11 0.38
CA VAL A 31 6.78 17.70 1.32
C VAL A 31 5.54 17.21 0.55
N ALA A 32 5.14 17.93 -0.50
CA ALA A 32 3.98 17.53 -1.28
C ALA A 32 4.18 16.19 -2.02
N LEU A 33 5.38 15.93 -2.56
CA LEU A 33 5.68 14.66 -3.22
C LEU A 33 5.62 13.49 -2.24
N VAL A 34 6.13 13.65 -1.02
CA VAL A 34 6.03 12.61 0.02
C VAL A 34 4.57 12.34 0.39
N MET A 35 3.76 13.40 0.56
CA MET A 35 2.33 13.23 0.87
C MET A 35 1.58 12.54 -0.27
N ILE A 36 1.81 12.92 -1.52
CA ILE A 36 1.18 12.29 -2.70
C ILE A 36 1.66 10.83 -2.84
N ALA A 37 2.94 10.56 -2.59
CA ALA A 37 3.47 9.20 -2.59
C ALA A 37 2.80 8.34 -1.51
N LYS A 38 2.59 8.89 -0.30
CA LYS A 38 1.87 8.19 0.78
C LYS A 38 0.41 7.92 0.39
N ILE A 39 -0.30 8.89 -0.19
CA ILE A 39 -1.67 8.70 -0.70
C ILE A 39 -1.72 7.55 -1.70
N TYR A 40 -0.80 7.53 -2.66
CA TYR A 40 -0.71 6.47 -3.66
C TYR A 40 -0.41 5.12 -3.00
N PHE A 41 0.51 5.08 -2.05
CA PHE A 41 0.86 3.89 -1.29
C PHE A 41 -0.36 3.30 -0.57
N GLU A 42 -1.14 4.14 0.13
CA GLU A 42 -2.36 3.71 0.83
C GLU A 42 -3.46 3.17 -0.11
N GLN A 43 -3.52 3.70 -1.33
CA GLN A 43 -4.46 3.22 -2.35
C GLN A 43 -3.96 2.00 -3.12
N SER A 44 -2.69 1.64 -2.97
CA SER A 44 -2.06 0.51 -3.67
C SER A 44 -2.05 -0.79 -2.87
N TYR A 45 -2.70 -0.82 -1.70
CA TYR A 45 -2.75 -2.04 -0.89
C TYR A 45 -3.34 -3.20 -1.67
N ASP A 46 -2.68 -4.36 -1.55
CA ASP A 46 -3.04 -5.65 -2.15
C ASP A 46 -3.14 -5.68 -3.70
N THR A 47 -2.87 -4.56 -4.40
CA THR A 47 -2.92 -4.51 -5.87
C THR A 47 -1.84 -5.33 -6.56
N PHE A 48 -0.88 -5.86 -5.83
CA PHE A 48 0.19 -6.71 -6.37
C PHE A 48 -0.25 -8.16 -6.59
N TYR A 49 -1.36 -8.61 -5.99
CA TYR A 49 -1.91 -9.92 -6.27
C TYR A 49 -2.55 -9.95 -7.67
N PRO A 50 -2.27 -10.96 -8.52
CA PRO A 50 -2.76 -11.01 -9.90
C PRO A 50 -4.29 -10.93 -10.03
N ASP A 51 -5.01 -11.58 -9.11
CA ASP A 51 -6.48 -11.69 -9.11
C ASP A 51 -7.13 -10.89 -7.97
N ALA A 52 -6.49 -9.81 -7.51
CA ALA A 52 -6.95 -9.03 -6.37
C ALA A 52 -8.39 -8.51 -6.51
N ASP A 53 -8.83 -8.22 -7.73
CA ASP A 53 -10.18 -7.79 -8.08
C ASP A 53 -11.25 -8.89 -7.94
N ARG A 54 -10.83 -10.15 -7.88
CA ARG A 54 -11.69 -11.32 -7.70
C ARG A 54 -11.61 -11.93 -6.31
N ILE A 55 -10.74 -11.42 -5.44
CA ILE A 55 -10.59 -11.87 -4.05
C ILE A 55 -11.47 -11.05 -3.14
N TYR A 56 -12.23 -11.75 -2.31
CA TYR A 56 -13.15 -11.15 -1.35
C TYR A 56 -12.94 -11.73 0.03
N ARG A 57 -13.07 -10.88 1.05
CA ARG A 57 -13.13 -11.31 2.45
C ARG A 57 -14.55 -11.58 2.84
N ILE A 58 -14.76 -12.68 3.55
CA ILE A 58 -16.06 -13.04 4.11
C ILE A 58 -16.26 -12.23 5.38
N TYR A 59 -17.42 -11.57 5.48
CA TYR A 59 -17.88 -10.89 6.66
C TYR A 59 -19.12 -11.60 7.20
N GLU A 60 -19.19 -11.74 8.51
CA GLU A 60 -20.38 -12.15 9.21
C GLU A 60 -21.16 -10.91 9.62
N ASN A 61 -22.41 -10.83 9.18
CA ASN A 61 -23.30 -9.74 9.50
C ASN A 61 -24.36 -10.30 10.42
N TYR A 62 -24.46 -9.78 11.62
CA TYR A 62 -25.54 -10.15 12.50
C TYR A 62 -26.31 -8.91 13.00
N SER A 63 -27.63 -9.11 13.14
CA SER A 63 -28.51 -8.15 13.78
C SER A 63 -28.89 -8.65 15.14
N MET A 64 -28.67 -7.84 16.17
CA MET A 64 -29.11 -8.12 17.54
C MET A 64 -29.97 -6.97 18.04
N ASN A 65 -31.25 -7.24 18.34
CA ASN A 65 -32.20 -6.24 18.83
C ASN A 65 -32.30 -4.98 17.94
N GLY A 66 -32.19 -5.15 16.61
CA GLY A 66 -32.25 -4.07 15.62
C GLY A 66 -30.96 -3.27 15.45
N LYS A 67 -29.86 -3.70 16.05
CA LYS A 67 -28.52 -3.20 15.74
C LYS A 67 -27.84 -4.17 14.79
N GLU A 68 -27.39 -3.66 13.65
CA GLU A 68 -26.57 -4.41 12.70
C GLU A 68 -25.09 -4.22 13.05
N GLU A 69 -24.36 -5.32 13.14
CA GLU A 69 -22.91 -5.33 13.35
C GLU A 69 -22.24 -6.27 12.33
N ASP A 70 -21.10 -5.82 11.82
CA ASP A 70 -20.29 -6.55 10.82
C ASP A 70 -19.01 -7.05 11.47
N TYR A 71 -18.83 -8.37 11.46
CA TYR A 71 -17.59 -8.99 11.91
C TYR A 71 -16.74 -9.43 10.72
N TYR A 72 -15.46 -9.12 10.80
CA TYR A 72 -14.50 -9.47 9.76
C TYR A 72 -13.85 -10.85 9.97
N GLN A 73 -14.29 -11.57 10.98
CA GLN A 73 -13.92 -12.96 11.28
C GLN A 73 -15.17 -13.82 11.22
N VAL A 74 -14.97 -15.07 10.83
CA VAL A 74 -16.05 -16.05 10.68
C VAL A 74 -15.68 -17.36 11.35
N SER A 75 -16.66 -18.21 11.58
CA SER A 75 -16.46 -19.58 12.07
C SER A 75 -15.72 -20.46 11.06
N GLY A 76 -15.05 -21.51 11.56
CA GLY A 76 -14.14 -22.32 10.78
C GLY A 76 -14.74 -23.01 9.57
N ALA A 77 -16.01 -23.42 9.62
CA ALA A 77 -16.70 -24.12 8.54
C ALA A 77 -17.07 -23.22 7.34
N VAL A 78 -17.16 -21.89 7.53
CA VAL A 78 -17.80 -20.98 6.56
C VAL A 78 -17.06 -20.91 5.22
N ALA A 79 -15.76 -20.66 5.21
CA ALA A 79 -15.01 -20.52 3.96
C ALA A 79 -14.95 -21.84 3.15
N PRO A 80 -14.67 -23.01 3.75
CA PRO A 80 -14.76 -24.28 3.04
C PRO A 80 -16.15 -24.57 2.46
N ALA A 81 -17.22 -24.23 3.20
CA ALA A 81 -18.58 -24.40 2.72
C ALA A 81 -18.90 -23.48 1.54
N MET A 82 -18.47 -22.22 1.57
CA MET A 82 -18.61 -21.32 0.42
C MET A 82 -17.99 -21.92 -0.85
N ARG A 83 -16.79 -22.51 -0.73
CA ARG A 83 -16.15 -23.18 -1.87
C ARG A 83 -16.92 -24.37 -2.39
N SER A 84 -17.46 -25.20 -1.49
CA SER A 84 -18.11 -26.46 -1.88
C SER A 84 -19.57 -26.32 -2.29
N GLU A 85 -20.29 -25.32 -1.78
CA GLU A 85 -21.74 -25.18 -1.90
C GLU A 85 -22.20 -24.05 -2.79
N ILE A 86 -21.32 -23.03 -3.06
CA ILE A 86 -21.72 -21.85 -3.81
C ILE A 86 -21.11 -21.88 -5.22
N PRO A 87 -21.92 -22.13 -6.26
CA PRO A 87 -21.46 -22.05 -7.65
C PRO A 87 -20.96 -20.63 -7.95
N GLY A 88 -19.73 -20.53 -8.47
CA GLY A 88 -19.09 -19.24 -8.75
C GLY A 88 -17.99 -18.86 -7.74
N VAL A 89 -17.86 -19.57 -6.63
CA VAL A 89 -16.68 -19.54 -5.78
C VAL A 89 -15.66 -20.54 -6.33
N GLU A 90 -14.55 -20.01 -6.85
CA GLU A 90 -13.48 -20.82 -7.46
C GLU A 90 -12.63 -21.50 -6.39
N ASP A 91 -12.26 -20.76 -5.36
CA ASP A 91 -11.46 -21.25 -4.24
C ASP A 91 -11.74 -20.45 -2.96
N ALA A 92 -11.43 -21.04 -1.79
CA ALA A 92 -11.54 -20.37 -0.50
C ALA A 92 -10.41 -20.81 0.43
N THR A 93 -9.99 -19.90 1.32
CA THR A 93 -8.95 -20.16 2.32
C THR A 93 -9.26 -19.45 3.63
N ARG A 94 -8.70 -19.98 4.71
CA ARG A 94 -8.80 -19.39 6.05
C ARG A 94 -7.41 -19.06 6.56
N LEU A 95 -7.35 -17.95 7.31
CA LEU A 95 -6.18 -17.59 8.11
C LEU A 95 -6.64 -17.22 9.53
N THR A 96 -5.79 -17.50 10.51
CA THR A 96 -6.02 -17.02 11.89
C THR A 96 -4.69 -16.68 12.54
N TYR A 97 -4.65 -15.58 13.30
CA TYR A 97 -3.48 -15.21 14.08
C TYR A 97 -3.33 -16.15 15.29
N ILE A 98 -2.10 -16.59 15.53
CA ILE A 98 -1.74 -17.40 16.70
C ILE A 98 -0.58 -16.81 17.51
N GLY A 99 0.09 -15.80 17.00
CA GLY A 99 1.15 -15.06 17.67
C GLY A 99 1.02 -13.56 17.43
N GLY A 100 1.36 -12.77 18.43
CA GLY A 100 1.38 -11.31 18.33
C GLY A 100 2.66 -10.77 17.67
N ASP A 101 2.84 -9.46 17.76
CA ASP A 101 4.08 -8.80 17.38
C ASP A 101 5.24 -9.32 18.25
N ASN A 102 6.26 -9.90 17.61
CA ASN A 102 7.45 -10.45 18.29
C ASN A 102 7.24 -11.73 19.11
N THR A 103 6.55 -12.72 18.57
CA THR A 103 6.52 -14.06 19.14
C THR A 103 7.92 -14.67 19.11
N LEU A 104 8.41 -15.06 20.28
CA LEU A 104 9.74 -15.65 20.45
C LEU A 104 9.68 -17.16 20.28
N PHE A 105 10.71 -17.71 19.66
CA PHE A 105 10.91 -19.17 19.56
C PHE A 105 12.39 -19.52 19.64
N THR A 106 12.64 -20.73 20.06
CA THR A 106 13.97 -21.27 20.28
C THR A 106 14.25 -22.43 19.34
N THR A 107 15.43 -22.48 18.76
CA THR A 107 15.93 -23.58 17.92
C THR A 107 16.64 -24.64 18.75
N PRO A 108 16.89 -25.89 18.26
CA PRO A 108 17.56 -26.96 19.01
C PRO A 108 18.96 -26.59 19.52
N ASP A 109 19.67 -25.71 18.82
CA ASP A 109 20.97 -25.15 19.21
C ASP A 109 20.87 -24.00 20.22
N LYS A 110 19.66 -23.78 20.80
CA LYS A 110 19.33 -22.76 21.82
C LYS A 110 19.48 -21.32 21.33
N GLN A 111 19.43 -21.07 20.04
CA GLN A 111 19.32 -19.73 19.51
C GLN A 111 17.87 -19.25 19.61
N ARG A 112 17.67 -17.99 20.00
CA ARG A 112 16.35 -17.36 20.10
C ARG A 112 16.13 -16.39 18.96
N TYR A 113 14.97 -16.49 18.34
CA TYR A 113 14.53 -15.63 17.25
C TYR A 113 13.15 -15.08 17.54
N SER A 114 12.76 -14.03 16.84
CA SER A 114 11.40 -13.50 16.87
C SER A 114 10.81 -13.44 15.48
N ALA A 115 9.56 -13.83 15.36
CA ALA A 115 8.74 -13.63 14.18
C ALA A 115 7.62 -12.65 14.49
N ARG A 116 7.25 -11.83 13.48
CA ARG A 116 6.08 -10.95 13.54
C ARG A 116 4.91 -11.67 12.88
N TYR A 117 3.72 -11.50 13.47
CA TYR A 117 2.48 -11.94 12.84
C TYR A 117 2.51 -13.40 12.38
N ILE A 118 2.60 -14.32 13.34
CA ILE A 118 2.47 -15.74 13.04
C ILE A 118 0.99 -16.05 12.82
N MET A 119 0.69 -16.66 11.66
CA MET A 119 -0.68 -17.07 11.32
C MET A 119 -0.73 -18.58 11.05
N MET A 120 -1.87 -19.19 11.31
CA MET A 120 -2.20 -20.49 10.69
C MET A 120 -2.96 -20.24 9.40
N ALA A 121 -2.73 -21.08 8.38
CA ALA A 121 -3.35 -21.00 7.09
C ALA A 121 -3.69 -22.37 6.50
N ASP A 122 -4.73 -22.42 5.67
CA ASP A 122 -5.02 -23.59 4.87
C ASP A 122 -3.94 -23.80 3.81
N SER A 123 -3.75 -25.04 3.35
CA SER A 123 -2.67 -25.43 2.42
C SER A 123 -2.75 -24.77 1.04
N ASN A 124 -3.91 -24.21 0.67
CA ASN A 124 -4.16 -23.49 -0.58
C ASN A 124 -4.03 -21.97 -0.47
N VAL A 125 -3.52 -21.46 0.64
CA VAL A 125 -3.41 -20.00 0.88
C VAL A 125 -2.65 -19.29 -0.24
N PHE A 126 -1.58 -19.89 -0.76
CA PHE A 126 -0.79 -19.32 -1.86
C PHE A 126 -1.43 -19.47 -3.25
N ASP A 127 -2.52 -20.24 -3.38
CA ASP A 127 -3.33 -20.25 -4.61
C ASP A 127 -4.20 -19.01 -4.71
N ILE A 128 -4.64 -18.46 -3.56
CA ILE A 128 -5.43 -17.22 -3.47
C ILE A 128 -4.53 -16.00 -3.33
N PHE A 129 -3.50 -16.07 -2.49
CA PHE A 129 -2.52 -15.02 -2.23
C PHE A 129 -1.12 -15.44 -2.73
N PRO A 130 -0.88 -15.47 -4.04
CA PRO A 130 0.37 -15.95 -4.59
C PRO A 130 1.55 -15.06 -4.21
N VAL A 131 2.58 -15.69 -3.67
CA VAL A 131 3.87 -15.10 -3.33
C VAL A 131 4.95 -16.00 -3.93
N PRO A 132 6.08 -15.48 -4.42
CA PRO A 132 7.17 -16.32 -4.91
C PRO A 132 7.67 -17.29 -3.83
N ILE A 133 7.71 -18.58 -4.15
CA ILE A 133 8.22 -19.60 -3.24
C ILE A 133 9.69 -19.84 -3.53
N LEU A 134 10.52 -19.75 -2.52
CA LEU A 134 11.98 -19.87 -2.60
C LEU A 134 12.47 -21.28 -2.31
N SER A 135 11.80 -21.98 -1.40
CA SER A 135 12.05 -23.40 -1.13
C SER A 135 10.79 -24.09 -0.60
N GLY A 136 10.74 -25.41 -0.72
CA GLY A 136 9.62 -26.23 -0.27
C GLY A 136 8.41 -26.17 -1.20
N ASN A 137 7.41 -27.01 -0.90
CA ASN A 137 6.11 -27.01 -1.59
C ASN A 137 5.02 -26.61 -0.59
N PRO A 138 4.42 -25.43 -0.69
CA PRO A 138 3.43 -24.94 0.27
C PRO A 138 2.26 -25.90 0.51
N LYS A 139 1.72 -26.52 -0.55
CA LYS A 139 0.59 -27.46 -0.47
C LYS A 139 0.94 -28.70 0.35
N VAL A 140 2.19 -29.15 0.23
CA VAL A 140 2.68 -30.30 0.98
C VAL A 140 3.03 -29.93 2.42
N VAL A 141 3.67 -28.78 2.59
CA VAL A 141 4.10 -28.28 3.91
C VAL A 141 2.89 -27.95 4.78
N LEU A 142 1.99 -27.08 4.27
CA LEU A 142 0.83 -26.62 5.04
C LEU A 142 -0.33 -27.65 5.12
N ALA A 143 -0.18 -28.82 4.50
CA ALA A 143 -1.06 -29.95 4.74
C ALA A 143 -0.67 -30.79 5.97
N LYS A 144 0.58 -30.67 6.44
CA LYS A 144 1.10 -31.43 7.59
C LYS A 144 0.91 -30.63 8.87
N PRO A 145 0.30 -31.20 9.93
CA PRO A 145 0.16 -30.51 11.20
C PRO A 145 1.52 -30.04 11.73
N TRP A 146 1.55 -28.82 12.24
CA TRP A 146 2.74 -28.19 12.85
C TRP A 146 3.95 -28.02 11.92
N TYR A 147 3.72 -28.04 10.61
CA TYR A 147 4.70 -27.56 9.63
C TYR A 147 4.45 -26.08 9.32
N ALA A 148 5.54 -25.37 8.97
CA ALA A 148 5.46 -23.95 8.68
C ALA A 148 6.23 -23.56 7.41
N MET A 149 5.73 -22.52 6.75
CA MET A 149 6.46 -21.73 5.77
C MET A 149 6.89 -20.43 6.43
N ILE A 150 8.13 -19.95 6.17
CA ILE A 150 8.64 -18.69 6.74
C ILE A 150 9.05 -17.70 5.66
N SER A 151 9.08 -16.41 5.99
CA SER A 151 9.52 -15.34 5.10
C SER A 151 11.04 -15.41 4.84
N ARG A 152 11.50 -14.84 3.71
CA ARG A 152 12.91 -14.70 3.39
C ARG A 152 13.67 -14.00 4.51
N SER A 153 13.18 -12.84 4.95
CA SER A 153 13.81 -12.05 6.00
C SER A 153 13.98 -12.82 7.30
N LEU A 154 13.01 -13.66 7.67
CA LEU A 154 13.13 -14.52 8.85
C LEU A 154 14.17 -15.64 8.61
N ALA A 155 14.15 -16.28 7.44
CA ALA A 155 15.14 -17.32 7.07
C ALA A 155 16.56 -16.75 7.08
N GLU A 156 16.79 -15.55 6.55
CA GLU A 156 18.10 -14.89 6.56
C GLU A 156 18.61 -14.59 7.98
N LYS A 157 17.72 -14.12 8.87
CA LYS A 157 18.05 -13.94 10.31
C LYS A 157 18.47 -15.26 10.98
N MET A 158 17.89 -16.38 10.54
CA MET A 158 18.17 -17.72 11.06
C MET A 158 19.38 -18.40 10.40
N GLY A 159 20.08 -17.71 9.51
CA GLY A 159 21.32 -18.18 8.89
C GLY A 159 21.24 -18.63 7.43
N GLY A 160 20.11 -18.35 6.77
CA GLY A 160 19.89 -18.54 5.34
C GLY A 160 18.94 -19.67 4.98
N ILE A 161 18.40 -19.61 3.77
CA ILE A 161 17.34 -20.51 3.26
C ILE A 161 17.72 -21.99 3.36
N GLU A 162 18.96 -22.32 2.99
CA GLU A 162 19.44 -23.72 2.99
C GLU A 162 19.55 -24.34 4.38
N LYS A 163 19.63 -23.52 5.45
CA LYS A 163 19.80 -24.00 6.83
C LYS A 163 18.48 -24.18 7.57
N VAL A 164 17.43 -23.50 7.15
CA VAL A 164 16.18 -23.46 7.90
C VAL A 164 15.22 -24.57 7.49
N GLU A 165 15.32 -25.12 6.28
CA GLU A 165 14.45 -26.20 5.83
C GLU A 165 14.70 -27.48 6.62
N GLY A 166 13.64 -28.02 7.21
CA GLY A 166 13.70 -29.17 8.13
C GLY A 166 14.06 -28.83 9.57
N LEU A 167 14.37 -27.56 9.87
CA LEU A 167 14.66 -27.13 11.23
C LEU A 167 13.37 -27.12 12.09
N THR A 168 13.46 -27.70 13.29
CA THR A 168 12.37 -27.64 14.27
C THR A 168 12.56 -26.45 15.18
N ILE A 169 11.50 -25.70 15.43
CA ILE A 169 11.47 -24.56 16.37
C ILE A 169 10.44 -24.81 17.46
N ILE A 170 10.67 -24.25 18.63
CA ILE A 170 9.82 -24.38 19.80
C ILE A 170 9.40 -22.98 20.24
N PRO A 171 8.09 -22.64 20.17
CA PRO A 171 7.59 -21.36 20.68
C PRO A 171 7.83 -21.26 22.20
N ASP A 172 8.36 -20.12 22.65
CA ASP A 172 8.68 -19.93 24.08
C ASP A 172 7.42 -19.95 24.97
N GLU A 173 6.28 -19.52 24.42
CA GLU A 173 4.98 -19.51 25.12
C GLU A 173 4.38 -20.93 25.24
N ASN A 174 4.80 -21.87 24.40
CA ASN A 174 4.35 -23.27 24.44
C ASN A 174 5.52 -24.23 24.20
N PRO A 175 6.34 -24.49 25.24
CA PRO A 175 7.53 -25.34 25.13
C PRO A 175 7.27 -26.81 24.75
N GLY A 176 6.00 -27.24 24.78
CA GLY A 176 5.59 -28.59 24.36
C GLY A 176 5.23 -28.71 22.90
N LEU A 177 5.23 -27.57 22.16
CA LEU A 177 4.88 -27.54 20.76
C LEU A 177 6.12 -27.45 19.88
N GLU A 178 6.28 -28.41 18.98
CA GLU A 178 7.34 -28.43 17.98
C GLU A 178 6.76 -28.05 16.62
N VAL A 179 7.36 -27.05 15.96
CA VAL A 179 6.97 -26.61 14.61
C VAL A 179 8.16 -26.82 13.68
N THR A 180 7.95 -27.56 12.59
CA THR A 180 9.00 -27.84 11.59
C THR A 180 8.90 -26.88 10.42
N ILE A 181 9.98 -26.18 10.10
CA ILE A 181 10.05 -25.30 8.94
C ILE A 181 10.19 -26.17 7.68
N GLY A 182 9.22 -26.12 6.79
CA GLY A 182 9.19 -26.94 5.56
C GLY A 182 9.45 -26.17 4.29
N GLY A 183 9.65 -24.85 4.36
CA GLY A 183 9.96 -24.03 3.19
C GLY A 183 9.98 -22.53 3.48
N VAL A 184 10.36 -21.78 2.46
CA VAL A 184 10.56 -20.32 2.52
C VAL A 184 9.83 -19.65 1.37
N PHE A 185 9.15 -18.54 1.66
CA PHE A 185 8.51 -17.65 0.68
C PHE A 185 9.16 -16.26 0.68
N GLU A 186 8.97 -15.52 -0.40
CA GLU A 186 9.45 -14.14 -0.54
C GLU A 186 8.73 -13.21 0.43
N ASP A 187 9.40 -12.19 0.94
CA ASP A 187 8.79 -11.20 1.82
C ASP A 187 7.59 -10.52 1.15
N LEU A 188 6.54 -10.31 1.94
CA LEU A 188 5.38 -9.56 1.47
C LEU A 188 5.72 -8.07 1.29
N PRO A 189 5.19 -7.43 0.25
CA PRO A 189 5.32 -5.99 0.10
C PRO A 189 4.74 -5.22 1.30
N GLN A 190 5.28 -4.04 1.59
CA GLN A 190 4.82 -3.21 2.72
C GLN A 190 3.35 -2.78 2.60
N ASN A 191 2.79 -2.77 1.39
CA ASN A 191 1.38 -2.49 1.10
C ASN A 191 0.50 -3.76 1.03
N ALA A 192 0.85 -4.79 1.80
CA ALA A 192 0.01 -5.96 2.01
C ALA A 192 -0.88 -5.78 3.25
N SER A 193 -2.19 -6.05 3.12
CA SER A 193 -3.12 -6.08 4.26
C SER A 193 -2.88 -7.28 5.16
N LEU A 194 -2.54 -8.42 4.57
CA LEU A 194 -2.11 -9.61 5.30
C LEU A 194 -0.61 -9.50 5.56
N ARG A 195 -0.22 -9.49 6.83
CA ARG A 195 1.19 -9.44 7.25
C ARG A 195 1.51 -10.68 8.07
N TYR A 196 2.52 -11.42 7.64
CA TYR A 196 3.01 -12.59 8.35
C TYR A 196 4.46 -12.89 7.98
N ASP A 197 5.27 -13.22 8.98
CA ASP A 197 6.63 -13.76 8.80
C ASP A 197 6.62 -15.29 8.79
N MET A 198 5.56 -15.90 9.34
CA MET A 198 5.41 -17.34 9.41
C MET A 198 3.96 -17.77 9.21
N LEU A 199 3.75 -18.75 8.35
CA LEU A 199 2.48 -19.46 8.17
C LEU A 199 2.62 -20.88 8.66
N VAL A 200 1.85 -21.25 9.69
CA VAL A 200 1.77 -22.61 10.24
C VAL A 200 0.56 -23.31 9.63
N ALA A 201 0.65 -24.60 9.42
CA ALA A 201 -0.42 -25.40 8.84
C ALA A 201 -1.70 -25.36 9.69
N MET A 202 -2.82 -25.01 9.09
CA MET A 202 -4.15 -25.00 9.72
C MET A 202 -4.57 -26.39 10.21
N SER A 203 -4.05 -27.45 9.60
CA SER A 203 -4.31 -28.85 9.99
C SER A 203 -3.82 -29.22 11.39
N GLY A 204 -3.02 -28.36 12.04
CA GLY A 204 -2.64 -28.49 13.46
C GLY A 204 -3.73 -28.03 14.45
N MET A 205 -4.78 -27.36 13.97
CA MET A 205 -5.88 -26.92 14.82
C MET A 205 -6.83 -28.06 15.17
N ASP A 206 -7.55 -27.88 16.28
CA ASP A 206 -8.61 -28.79 16.68
C ASP A 206 -9.67 -28.92 15.58
N PRO A 207 -9.99 -30.14 15.13
CA PRO A 207 -11.02 -30.39 14.14
C PRO A 207 -12.40 -29.82 14.50
N GLU A 208 -12.76 -29.76 15.78
CA GLU A 208 -14.00 -29.16 16.25
C GLU A 208 -14.02 -27.66 15.93
N SER A 209 -12.91 -26.95 16.18
CA SER A 209 -12.76 -25.54 15.84
C SER A 209 -12.84 -25.29 14.33
N LEU A 210 -12.25 -26.19 13.52
CA LEU A 210 -12.22 -26.07 12.06
C LEU A 210 -13.58 -26.28 11.39
N ASN A 211 -14.48 -27.05 12.03
CA ASN A 211 -15.77 -27.43 11.49
C ASN A 211 -16.95 -26.76 12.20
N ASN A 212 -16.68 -25.86 13.13
CA ASN A 212 -17.70 -25.14 13.86
C ASN A 212 -18.36 -24.07 12.98
N TRP A 213 -19.68 -23.91 13.15
CA TRP A 213 -20.50 -22.93 12.47
C TRP A 213 -20.88 -21.72 13.35
N LEU A 214 -20.73 -21.82 14.68
CA LEU A 214 -21.07 -20.77 15.64
C LEU A 214 -20.13 -20.79 16.82
N GLY A 215 -19.83 -19.60 17.35
CA GLY A 215 -19.15 -19.45 18.63
C GLY A 215 -17.63 -19.62 18.63
N ASN A 216 -17.02 -19.61 17.47
CA ASN A 216 -15.55 -19.59 17.33
C ASN A 216 -15.13 -18.77 16.10
N ASP A 217 -15.54 -17.51 16.06
CA ASP A 217 -15.39 -16.59 14.95
C ASP A 217 -14.00 -15.95 15.03
N ARG A 218 -12.98 -16.73 14.73
CA ARG A 218 -11.56 -16.32 14.78
C ARG A 218 -10.86 -16.36 13.42
N TYR A 219 -11.52 -16.88 12.39
CA TYR A 219 -10.90 -17.08 11.09
C TYR A 219 -11.20 -15.91 10.14
N ALA A 220 -10.16 -15.35 9.55
CA ALA A 220 -10.29 -14.51 8.39
C ALA A 220 -10.52 -15.41 7.15
N GLY A 221 -11.76 -15.49 6.71
CA GLY A 221 -12.14 -16.26 5.52
C GLY A 221 -12.00 -15.42 4.26
N TYR A 222 -11.41 -15.99 3.21
CA TYR A 222 -11.30 -15.37 1.90
C TYR A 222 -11.80 -16.32 0.82
N VAL A 223 -12.42 -15.74 -0.20
CA VAL A 223 -12.87 -16.46 -1.40
C VAL A 223 -12.32 -15.79 -2.65
N ARG A 224 -11.98 -16.58 -3.66
CA ARG A 224 -11.74 -16.08 -5.01
C ARG A 224 -12.92 -16.48 -5.87
N LEU A 225 -13.54 -15.49 -6.53
CA LEU A 225 -14.67 -15.71 -7.41
C LEU A 225 -14.21 -16.05 -8.83
N SER A 226 -15.03 -16.84 -9.52
CA SER A 226 -14.84 -17.13 -10.95
C SER A 226 -14.93 -15.85 -11.80
N PRO A 227 -14.23 -15.77 -12.93
CA PRO A 227 -14.29 -14.61 -13.80
C PRO A 227 -15.73 -14.22 -14.17
N GLY A 228 -16.08 -12.94 -14.02
CA GLY A 228 -17.40 -12.40 -14.34
C GLY A 228 -18.48 -12.62 -13.27
N VAL A 229 -18.18 -13.32 -12.17
CA VAL A 229 -19.10 -13.46 -11.04
C VAL A 229 -18.96 -12.26 -10.10
N THR A 230 -20.09 -11.72 -9.65
CA THR A 230 -20.14 -10.62 -8.69
C THR A 230 -20.69 -11.07 -7.34
N PRO A 231 -20.31 -10.45 -6.22
CA PRO A 231 -20.87 -10.77 -4.89
C PRO A 231 -22.38 -10.73 -4.86
N ASP A 232 -23.00 -9.74 -5.52
CA ASP A 232 -24.46 -9.58 -5.54
C ASP A 232 -25.17 -10.77 -6.18
N SER A 233 -24.56 -11.37 -7.20
CA SER A 233 -25.10 -12.56 -7.87
C SER A 233 -25.09 -13.80 -6.98
N LEU A 234 -24.23 -13.85 -5.96
CA LEU A 234 -24.10 -14.95 -5.01
C LEU A 234 -24.97 -14.81 -3.77
N THR A 235 -25.57 -13.64 -3.53
CA THR A 235 -26.38 -13.37 -2.33
C THR A 235 -27.45 -14.44 -2.09
N PRO A 236 -28.23 -14.92 -3.09
CA PRO A 236 -29.23 -15.98 -2.86
C PRO A 236 -28.59 -17.31 -2.43
N ALA A 237 -27.49 -17.71 -3.06
CA ALA A 237 -26.80 -18.97 -2.74
C ALA A 237 -26.14 -18.91 -1.34
N ILE A 238 -25.59 -17.75 -0.96
CA ILE A 238 -25.06 -17.52 0.40
C ILE A 238 -26.18 -17.58 1.43
N HIS A 239 -27.33 -16.99 1.14
CA HIS A 239 -28.49 -17.05 2.02
C HIS A 239 -28.98 -18.51 2.20
N ASP A 240 -29.11 -19.26 1.10
CA ASP A 240 -29.51 -20.68 1.15
C ASP A 240 -28.51 -21.54 1.94
N MET A 241 -27.18 -21.29 1.79
CA MET A 241 -26.15 -21.92 2.60
C MET A 241 -26.36 -21.59 4.08
N THR A 242 -26.59 -20.32 4.40
CA THR A 242 -26.81 -19.88 5.79
C THR A 242 -28.02 -20.57 6.41
N LEU A 243 -29.13 -20.72 5.66
CA LEU A 243 -30.33 -21.43 6.12
C LEU A 243 -30.10 -22.94 6.35
N ARG A 244 -29.21 -23.57 5.58
CA ARG A 244 -28.89 -25.01 5.76
C ARG A 244 -28.09 -25.29 7.03
N HIS A 245 -27.19 -24.37 7.39
CA HIS A 245 -26.23 -24.59 8.48
C HIS A 245 -26.58 -23.91 9.78
N HIS A 246 -27.55 -22.98 9.77
CA HIS A 246 -28.01 -22.28 10.96
C HIS A 246 -29.51 -22.43 11.18
N ASP A 247 -29.89 -22.79 12.39
CA ASP A 247 -31.29 -22.75 12.80
C ASP A 247 -31.74 -21.30 13.01
N GLN A 248 -32.25 -20.70 11.93
CA GLN A 248 -32.67 -19.30 11.92
C GLN A 248 -33.86 -19.04 12.90
N GLU A 249 -34.69 -20.05 13.18
CA GLU A 249 -35.78 -19.88 14.17
C GLU A 249 -35.20 -19.80 15.58
N ALA A 250 -34.22 -20.64 15.91
CA ALA A 250 -33.56 -20.59 17.21
C ALA A 250 -32.78 -19.27 17.37
N LEU A 251 -32.10 -18.81 16.32
CA LEU A 251 -31.41 -17.52 16.34
C LEU A 251 -32.37 -16.35 16.54
N ARG A 252 -33.47 -16.30 15.79
CA ARG A 252 -34.50 -15.24 15.94
C ARG A 252 -35.17 -15.23 17.33
N LYS A 253 -35.40 -16.41 17.91
CA LYS A 253 -35.92 -16.52 19.30
C LYS A 253 -34.91 -15.94 20.30
N SER A 254 -33.64 -16.00 20.01
CA SER A 254 -32.56 -15.39 20.82
C SER A 254 -32.29 -13.93 20.47
N GLY A 255 -33.06 -13.34 19.52
CA GLY A 255 -32.90 -11.96 19.07
C GLY A 255 -31.79 -11.73 18.05
N TYR A 256 -31.28 -12.81 17.40
CA TYR A 256 -30.21 -12.75 16.41
C TYR A 256 -30.74 -13.06 15.01
N GLU A 257 -30.25 -12.32 14.03
CA GLU A 257 -30.29 -12.70 12.62
C GLU A 257 -28.86 -12.70 12.09
N LEU A 258 -28.47 -13.76 11.37
CA LEU A 258 -27.11 -13.96 10.88
C LEU A 258 -27.13 -14.16 9.37
N THR A 259 -26.20 -13.49 8.69
CA THR A 259 -25.93 -13.69 7.26
C THR A 259 -24.44 -13.43 6.96
N TYR A 260 -24.02 -13.76 5.75
CA TYR A 260 -22.64 -13.52 5.29
C TYR A 260 -22.65 -12.60 4.08
N THR A 261 -21.62 -11.73 4.01
CA THR A 261 -21.40 -10.85 2.87
C THR A 261 -19.93 -10.93 2.42
N LEU A 262 -19.70 -10.55 1.16
CA LEU A 262 -18.37 -10.56 0.55
C LEU A 262 -17.92 -9.13 0.30
N ARG A 263 -16.75 -8.76 0.85
CA ARG A 263 -16.14 -7.44 0.64
C ARG A 263 -14.87 -7.56 -0.19
N PRO A 264 -14.70 -6.74 -1.25
CA PRO A 264 -13.52 -6.78 -2.10
C PRO A 264 -12.23 -6.60 -1.27
N LEU A 265 -11.20 -7.40 -1.55
CA LEU A 265 -9.89 -7.29 -0.91
C LEU A 265 -9.33 -5.86 -1.01
N LEU A 266 -9.39 -5.27 -2.20
CA LEU A 266 -8.86 -3.92 -2.49
C LEU A 266 -9.56 -2.80 -1.72
N ASP A 267 -10.77 -3.05 -1.22
CA ASP A 267 -11.56 -2.10 -0.45
C ASP A 267 -11.26 -2.16 1.06
N LEU A 268 -10.73 -3.26 1.55
CA LEU A 268 -10.56 -3.49 2.99
C LEU A 268 -9.71 -2.42 3.66
N HIS A 269 -8.58 -2.08 3.03
CA HIS A 269 -7.69 -1.03 3.52
C HIS A 269 -8.12 0.35 3.02
N SER A 270 -8.29 0.51 1.72
CA SER A 270 -8.50 1.82 1.09
C SER A 270 -9.81 2.50 1.50
N LYS A 271 -10.86 1.73 1.85
CA LYS A 271 -12.16 2.24 2.30
C LYS A 271 -12.31 2.26 3.83
N ALA A 272 -11.33 1.81 4.60
CA ALA A 272 -11.31 1.98 6.04
C ALA A 272 -11.45 3.47 6.40
N GLY A 273 -12.32 3.79 7.35
CA GLY A 273 -12.66 5.18 7.69
C GLY A 273 -11.44 6.02 8.06
N GLU A 274 -10.50 5.45 8.81
CA GLU A 274 -9.25 6.11 9.20
C GLU A 274 -8.35 6.41 7.98
N VAL A 275 -8.17 5.46 7.08
CA VAL A 275 -7.37 5.61 5.86
C VAL A 275 -8.00 6.64 4.93
N LYS A 276 -9.31 6.58 4.73
CA LYS A 276 -10.03 7.57 3.91
C LYS A 276 -9.85 8.99 4.45
N ASN A 277 -9.98 9.19 5.75
CA ASN A 277 -9.80 10.49 6.39
C ASN A 277 -8.35 10.98 6.28
N MET A 278 -7.38 10.08 6.49
CA MET A 278 -5.96 10.39 6.32
C MET A 278 -5.63 10.79 4.88
N VAL A 279 -6.07 10.04 3.89
CA VAL A 279 -5.87 10.33 2.46
C VAL A 279 -6.47 11.68 2.09
N MET A 280 -7.69 11.99 2.57
CA MET A 280 -8.32 13.29 2.33
C MET A 280 -7.51 14.43 2.96
N MET A 281 -7.07 14.27 4.21
CA MET A 281 -6.25 15.26 4.93
C MET A 281 -4.91 15.50 4.22
N LEU A 282 -4.20 14.43 3.88
CA LEU A 282 -2.93 14.53 3.15
C LEU A 282 -3.12 15.19 1.78
N GLY A 283 -4.22 14.89 1.08
CA GLY A 283 -4.56 15.50 -0.20
C GLY A 283 -4.75 17.02 -0.11
N ILE A 284 -5.51 17.49 0.89
CA ILE A 284 -5.72 18.93 1.13
C ILE A 284 -4.40 19.61 1.47
N LEU A 285 -3.59 19.02 2.34
CA LEU A 285 -2.29 19.58 2.73
C LEU A 285 -1.31 19.62 1.56
N ALA A 286 -1.21 18.54 0.79
CA ALA A 286 -0.35 18.48 -0.39
C ALA A 286 -0.73 19.56 -1.42
N PHE A 287 -2.05 19.72 -1.68
CA PHE A 287 -2.55 20.77 -2.57
C PHE A 287 -2.20 22.17 -2.06
N ALA A 288 -2.44 22.46 -0.78
CA ALA A 288 -2.17 23.77 -0.19
C ALA A 288 -0.68 24.12 -0.25
N LEU A 289 0.19 23.13 0.04
CA LEU A 289 1.65 23.33 -0.01
C LEU A 289 2.15 23.55 -1.45
N LEU A 290 1.68 22.74 -2.41
CA LEU A 290 2.03 22.92 -3.81
C LEU A 290 1.54 24.29 -4.32
N PHE A 291 0.29 24.64 -4.01
CA PHE A 291 -0.27 25.94 -4.40
C PHE A 291 0.58 27.08 -3.85
N THR A 292 0.93 27.05 -2.56
CA THR A 292 1.76 28.08 -1.93
C THR A 292 3.15 28.14 -2.56
N ALA A 293 3.79 26.99 -2.84
CA ALA A 293 5.11 26.94 -3.46
C ALA A 293 5.10 27.48 -4.89
N ILE A 294 4.08 27.12 -5.68
CA ILE A 294 3.86 27.62 -7.04
C ILE A 294 3.62 29.13 -7.01
N MET A 295 2.73 29.62 -6.14
CA MET A 295 2.44 31.05 -6.03
C MET A 295 3.67 31.85 -5.60
N ASN A 296 4.45 31.37 -4.64
CA ASN A 296 5.72 32.00 -4.26
C ASN A 296 6.69 32.09 -5.45
N TYR A 297 6.85 30.99 -6.19
CA TYR A 297 7.70 30.99 -7.39
C TYR A 297 7.22 32.04 -8.41
N ILE A 298 5.92 32.05 -8.70
CA ILE A 298 5.31 33.00 -9.66
C ILE A 298 5.49 34.44 -9.18
N LEU A 299 5.20 34.75 -7.92
CA LEU A 299 5.33 36.10 -7.35
C LEU A 299 6.79 36.61 -7.40
N ILE A 300 7.77 35.78 -7.02
CA ILE A 300 9.19 36.14 -7.12
C ILE A 300 9.58 36.33 -8.59
N THR A 301 9.03 35.54 -9.49
CA THR A 301 9.30 35.67 -10.95
C THR A 301 8.71 36.95 -11.48
N ILE A 302 7.47 37.30 -11.13
CA ILE A 302 6.79 38.56 -11.52
C ILE A 302 7.53 39.77 -10.93
N SER A 303 7.92 39.74 -9.64
CA SER A 303 8.66 40.85 -9.03
C SER A 303 9.99 41.14 -9.73
N SER A 304 10.58 40.12 -10.35
CA SER A 304 11.79 40.29 -11.15
C SER A 304 11.56 40.90 -12.54
N ILE A 305 10.27 41.05 -12.99
CA ILE A 305 9.91 41.61 -14.30
C ILE A 305 10.43 43.02 -14.44
N VAL A 306 10.25 43.86 -13.40
CA VAL A 306 10.68 45.28 -13.44
C VAL A 306 12.18 45.39 -13.77
N ASN A 307 13.00 44.53 -13.23
CA ASN A 307 14.42 44.50 -13.50
C ASN A 307 14.77 43.90 -14.89
N ARG A 308 13.84 43.18 -15.52
CA ARG A 308 14.03 42.51 -16.82
C ARG A 308 13.36 43.23 -17.98
N THR A 309 12.54 44.23 -17.73
CA THR A 309 11.83 44.99 -18.76
C THR A 309 12.83 45.55 -19.80
N LYS A 310 13.95 46.08 -19.36
CA LYS A 310 15.02 46.54 -20.26
C LYS A 310 15.62 45.43 -21.12
N GLU A 311 15.84 44.24 -20.54
CA GLU A 311 16.39 43.07 -21.25
C GLU A 311 15.40 42.58 -22.33
N VAL A 312 14.09 42.51 -22.00
CA VAL A 312 13.01 42.12 -22.91
C VAL A 312 12.83 43.16 -24.03
N ALA A 313 12.87 44.47 -23.69
CA ALA A 313 12.79 45.55 -24.67
C ALA A 313 13.94 45.48 -25.68
N VAL A 314 15.17 45.22 -25.23
CA VAL A 314 16.32 45.00 -26.09
C VAL A 314 16.11 43.80 -27.01
N HIS A 315 15.61 42.66 -26.48
CA HIS A 315 15.30 41.51 -27.33
C HIS A 315 14.22 41.80 -28.36
N LYS A 316 13.15 42.54 -28.01
CA LYS A 316 12.12 42.96 -28.95
C LYS A 316 12.67 43.94 -30.03
N SER A 317 13.54 44.88 -29.67
CA SER A 317 14.18 45.79 -30.61
C SER A 317 15.11 45.10 -31.63
N TYR A 318 15.64 43.90 -31.26
CA TYR A 318 16.38 43.02 -32.17
C TYR A 318 15.48 42.04 -32.92
N GLY A 319 14.13 42.20 -32.89
CA GLY A 319 13.20 41.39 -33.67
C GLY A 319 12.79 40.07 -33.02
N ALA A 320 12.94 39.92 -31.71
CA ALA A 320 12.47 38.71 -31.01
C ALA A 320 10.93 38.66 -31.00
N SER A 321 10.37 37.56 -31.51
CA SER A 321 8.94 37.27 -31.47
C SER A 321 8.47 36.90 -30.05
N GLU A 322 7.18 36.96 -29.78
CA GLU A 322 6.58 36.50 -28.51
C GLU A 322 6.94 35.04 -28.20
N THR A 323 6.97 34.17 -29.24
CA THR A 323 7.39 32.76 -29.11
C THR A 323 8.82 32.62 -28.63
N ASN A 324 9.73 33.52 -29.04
CA ASN A 324 11.11 33.53 -28.56
C ASN A 324 11.21 33.88 -27.06
N ILE A 325 10.37 34.83 -26.60
CA ILE A 325 10.29 35.24 -25.20
C ILE A 325 9.72 34.09 -24.34
N HIS A 326 8.64 33.44 -24.79
CA HIS A 326 8.08 32.26 -24.13
C HIS A 326 9.11 31.14 -24.01
N SER A 327 9.83 30.83 -25.09
CA SER A 327 10.87 29.79 -25.10
C SER A 327 12.01 30.11 -24.14
N MET A 328 12.38 31.38 -24.01
CA MET A 328 13.40 31.83 -23.05
C MET A 328 12.94 31.61 -21.60
N VAL A 329 11.71 32.01 -21.25
CA VAL A 329 11.13 31.85 -19.93
C VAL A 329 10.95 30.37 -19.58
N LEU A 330 10.43 29.56 -20.50
CA LEU A 330 10.30 28.11 -20.32
C LEU A 330 11.65 27.42 -20.10
N SER A 331 12.70 27.81 -20.85
CA SER A 331 14.03 27.24 -20.66
C SER A 331 14.61 27.60 -19.28
N GLU A 332 14.38 28.82 -18.80
CA GLU A 332 14.80 29.24 -17.46
C GLU A 332 14.03 28.49 -16.38
N THR A 333 12.70 28.37 -16.53
CA THR A 333 11.85 27.60 -15.61
C THR A 333 12.26 26.11 -15.58
N LEU A 334 12.60 25.53 -16.72
CA LEU A 334 13.08 24.16 -16.80
C LEU A 334 14.33 23.94 -15.95
N VAL A 335 15.31 24.85 -16.05
CA VAL A 335 16.53 24.78 -15.23
C VAL A 335 16.23 24.92 -13.74
N HIS A 336 15.36 25.88 -13.36
CA HIS A 336 14.92 26.02 -11.98
C HIS A 336 14.21 24.75 -11.48
N MET A 337 13.33 24.15 -12.28
CA MET A 337 12.59 22.94 -11.94
C MET A 337 13.52 21.75 -11.72
N VAL A 338 14.49 21.54 -12.63
CA VAL A 338 15.48 20.46 -12.48
C VAL A 338 16.29 20.64 -11.20
N CYS A 339 16.78 21.87 -10.94
CA CYS A 339 17.47 22.16 -9.68
C CYS A 339 16.58 21.94 -8.46
N SER A 340 15.30 22.34 -8.51
CA SER A 340 14.35 22.16 -7.43
C SER A 340 14.04 20.70 -7.17
N ILE A 341 13.89 19.88 -8.22
CA ILE A 341 13.69 18.43 -8.06
C ILE A 341 14.93 17.78 -7.41
N MET A 342 16.14 18.11 -7.86
CA MET A 342 17.36 17.58 -7.25
C MET A 342 17.47 17.93 -5.77
N VAL A 343 17.19 19.19 -5.41
CA VAL A 343 17.20 19.63 -4.01
C VAL A 343 16.06 18.96 -3.23
N SER A 344 14.86 18.78 -3.82
CA SER A 344 13.75 18.08 -3.18
C SER A 344 14.09 16.63 -2.87
N ILE A 345 14.67 15.91 -3.82
CA ILE A 345 15.12 14.53 -3.60
C ILE A 345 16.17 14.49 -2.49
N PHE A 346 17.15 15.39 -2.52
CA PHE A 346 18.14 15.50 -1.44
C PHE A 346 17.49 15.73 -0.06
N LEU A 347 16.53 16.65 0.04
CA LEU A 347 15.80 16.91 1.28
C LEU A 347 15.00 15.71 1.77
N ILE A 348 14.33 14.99 0.86
CA ILE A 348 13.57 13.77 1.19
C ILE A 348 14.51 12.70 1.77
N PHE A 349 15.65 12.45 1.14
CA PHE A 349 16.62 11.47 1.65
C PHE A 349 17.32 11.94 2.94
N LEU A 350 17.54 13.25 3.11
CA LEU A 350 18.07 13.82 4.36
C LEU A 350 17.11 13.59 5.54
N CYS A 351 15.79 13.65 5.29
CA CYS A 351 14.75 13.47 6.30
C CYS A 351 14.19 12.04 6.32
N ARG A 352 14.84 11.06 5.70
CA ARG A 352 14.29 9.70 5.51
C ARG A 352 13.86 9.02 6.83
N ASP A 353 14.66 9.18 7.90
CA ASP A 353 14.38 8.55 9.19
C ASP A 353 13.13 9.18 9.84
N ILE A 354 12.99 10.51 9.76
CA ILE A 354 11.79 11.23 10.22
C ILE A 354 10.55 10.82 9.40
N ILE A 355 10.71 10.65 8.09
CA ILE A 355 9.61 10.21 7.20
C ILE A 355 9.18 8.80 7.58
N TYR A 356 10.14 7.90 7.83
CA TYR A 356 9.86 6.55 8.27
C TYR A 356 9.12 6.51 9.61
N ASP A 357 9.58 7.28 10.60
CA ASP A 357 8.96 7.36 11.94
C ASP A 357 7.52 7.91 11.90
N LEU A 358 7.24 8.83 10.95
CA LEU A 358 5.92 9.45 10.83
C LEU A 358 4.94 8.64 9.97
N LEU A 359 5.43 7.95 8.95
CA LEU A 359 4.58 7.32 7.93
C LEU A 359 4.62 5.80 7.96
N ASP A 360 5.51 5.20 8.76
CA ASP A 360 5.76 3.74 8.85
C ASP A 360 6.02 3.09 7.47
N VAL A 361 6.63 3.86 6.56
CA VAL A 361 6.96 3.40 5.19
C VAL A 361 8.31 3.99 4.78
N SER A 362 9.15 3.16 4.17
CA SER A 362 10.47 3.63 3.70
C SER A 362 10.35 4.59 2.51
N VAL A 363 11.27 5.56 2.44
CA VAL A 363 11.33 6.54 1.34
C VAL A 363 11.51 5.83 0.00
N GLU A 364 12.29 4.76 -0.03
CA GLU A 364 12.53 3.95 -1.22
C GLU A 364 11.21 3.33 -1.73
N THR A 365 10.42 2.74 -0.85
CA THR A 365 9.10 2.19 -1.20
C THR A 365 8.15 3.27 -1.73
N LEU A 366 8.15 4.46 -1.11
CA LEU A 366 7.29 5.57 -1.54
C LEU A 366 7.68 6.09 -2.93
N LEU A 367 8.97 6.32 -3.19
CA LEU A 367 9.43 6.99 -4.40
C LEU A 367 9.68 6.04 -5.57
N LEU A 368 10.05 4.77 -5.33
CA LEU A 368 10.39 3.80 -6.37
C LEU A 368 9.22 2.87 -6.75
N SER A 369 8.06 3.07 -6.13
CA SER A 369 6.84 2.34 -6.48
C SER A 369 6.29 2.74 -7.86
N LYS A 370 5.27 2.02 -8.33
CA LYS A 370 4.51 2.43 -9.54
C LYS A 370 3.95 3.85 -9.44
N GLY A 371 3.83 4.39 -8.22
CA GLY A 371 3.49 5.79 -7.93
C GLY A 371 4.50 6.82 -8.45
N ALA A 372 5.73 6.42 -8.76
CA ALA A 372 6.73 7.32 -9.35
C ALA A 372 6.23 8.03 -10.62
N LEU A 373 5.40 7.37 -11.43
CA LEU A 373 4.79 7.98 -12.62
C LEU A 373 3.82 9.10 -12.26
N VAL A 374 3.06 8.95 -11.16
CA VAL A 374 2.17 9.99 -10.65
C VAL A 374 2.98 11.19 -10.18
N LEU A 375 4.07 10.94 -9.44
CA LEU A 375 4.97 12.01 -8.98
C LEU A 375 5.62 12.76 -10.14
N LEU A 376 6.03 12.05 -11.19
CA LEU A 376 6.53 12.66 -12.43
C LEU A 376 5.45 13.54 -13.07
N GLY A 377 4.21 13.07 -13.17
CA GLY A 377 3.07 13.83 -13.66
C GLY A 377 2.86 15.14 -12.88
N VAL A 378 2.93 15.09 -11.55
CA VAL A 378 2.85 16.28 -10.69
C VAL A 378 3.98 17.27 -11.01
N CYS A 379 5.21 16.79 -11.14
CA CYS A 379 6.35 17.63 -11.50
C CYS A 379 6.13 18.33 -12.87
N VAL A 380 5.59 17.61 -13.86
CA VAL A 380 5.27 18.18 -15.17
C VAL A 380 4.19 19.26 -15.06
N ILE A 381 3.14 19.03 -14.30
CA ILE A 381 2.06 20.04 -14.08
C ILE A 381 2.65 21.28 -13.40
N VAL A 382 3.44 21.12 -12.35
CA VAL A 382 4.10 22.24 -11.66
C VAL A 382 4.99 23.02 -12.61
N PHE A 383 5.77 22.33 -13.46
CA PHE A 383 6.59 22.96 -14.50
C PHE A 383 5.76 23.78 -15.49
N LEU A 384 4.67 23.23 -16.01
CA LEU A 384 3.80 23.93 -16.96
C LEU A 384 3.18 25.19 -16.33
N VAL A 385 2.65 25.09 -15.11
CA VAL A 385 2.03 26.24 -14.43
C VAL A 385 3.07 27.31 -14.12
N THR A 386 4.22 26.96 -13.57
CA THR A 386 5.28 27.90 -13.21
C THR A 386 5.99 28.52 -14.41
N GLY A 387 5.95 27.87 -15.57
CA GLY A 387 6.54 28.37 -16.81
C GLY A 387 5.57 29.17 -17.69
N LEU A 388 4.33 28.67 -17.87
CA LEU A 388 3.37 29.30 -18.77
C LEU A 388 2.82 30.62 -18.20
N VAL A 389 2.48 30.68 -16.90
CA VAL A 389 1.90 31.88 -16.30
C VAL A 389 2.85 33.10 -16.40
N PRO A 390 4.10 33.03 -15.94
CA PRO A 390 5.05 34.10 -16.14
C PRO A 390 5.36 34.35 -17.62
N GLY A 391 5.47 33.28 -18.44
CA GLY A 391 5.72 33.38 -19.86
C GLY A 391 4.68 34.23 -20.58
N CYS A 392 3.40 34.02 -20.32
CA CYS A 392 2.31 34.84 -20.87
C CYS A 392 2.38 36.30 -20.41
N LEU A 393 2.76 36.55 -19.16
CA LEU A 393 2.92 37.90 -18.64
C LEU A 393 4.10 38.64 -19.30
N PHE A 394 5.26 37.96 -19.43
CA PHE A 394 6.44 38.56 -20.10
C PHE A 394 6.23 38.84 -21.59
N ALA A 395 5.44 38.02 -22.29
CA ALA A 395 5.17 38.24 -23.72
C ALA A 395 4.31 39.49 -23.97
N ARG A 396 3.44 39.89 -23.02
CA ARG A 396 2.56 41.05 -23.11
C ARG A 396 3.23 42.39 -22.79
N ILE A 397 4.40 42.37 -22.16
CA ILE A 397 5.24 43.55 -21.89
C ILE A 397 6.09 43.88 -23.12
#